data_f42be943ee8460d4e4aa10a95eab3f14
#
_entry.id   f42be943ee8460d4e4aa10a95eab3f14
#
_cell.length_a   1.000
_cell.length_b   1.000
_cell.length_c   1.000
_cell.angle_alpha   90.00
_cell.angle_beta   90.00
_cell.angle_gamma   90.00
#
_symmetry.space_group_name_H-M   'P 1'
#
loop_
_entity.id
_entity.type
_entity.pdbx_description
1 polymer ?
#
loop_
_entity_poly.entity_id
_entity_poly.type
_entity_poly.pdbx_seq_one_letter_code
_entity_poly.pdbx_strand_id
1 'polypeptide(L)'
;MHDRNIIDIHNVEFKPFDRYGSPVPNMSWHIISYDQISGQGSYVLKMDPGAQTVPHTHMGFEEFFIVEGELIDSDGMVFKKGEFVSFEPGSQHSSFSEIGALIIVFQRGLNHPLEEH
;
A
#
# COMPACT_ATOMS: atom_id res chain seq x y z
N MET A 1 9.64 -29.65 5.52
CA MET A 1 9.59 -28.20 5.78
C MET A 1 9.56 -27.45 4.44
N HIS A 2 8.77 -26.40 4.36
CA HIS A 2 8.61 -25.62 3.13
C HIS A 2 9.13 -24.21 3.34
N ASP A 3 9.94 -23.74 2.39
CA ASP A 3 10.52 -22.40 2.41
C ASP A 3 9.64 -21.38 1.67
N ARG A 4 8.38 -21.71 1.48
CA ARG A 4 7.44 -20.87 0.76
C ARG A 4 6.21 -20.57 1.59
N ASN A 5 5.59 -19.43 1.28
CA ASN A 5 4.32 -19.03 1.84
C ASN A 5 3.35 -18.81 0.69
N ILE A 6 2.22 -19.51 0.72
CA ILE A 6 1.19 -19.41 -0.32
C ILE A 6 0.01 -18.65 0.26
N ILE A 7 -0.35 -17.54 -0.40
CA ILE A 7 -1.39 -16.65 0.09
C ILE A 7 -2.47 -16.50 -0.97
N ASP A 8 -3.70 -16.80 -0.59
CA ASP A 8 -4.87 -16.48 -1.39
C ASP A 8 -5.34 -15.08 -0.99
N ILE A 9 -4.99 -14.10 -1.80
CA ILE A 9 -5.18 -12.68 -1.45
C ILE A 9 -6.65 -12.27 -1.29
N HIS A 10 -7.59 -13.04 -1.83
CA HIS A 10 -9.02 -12.77 -1.65
C HIS A 10 -9.59 -13.35 -0.37
N ASN A 11 -8.84 -14.20 0.32
CA ASN A 11 -9.30 -14.91 1.51
C ASN A 11 -8.39 -14.73 2.73
N VAL A 12 -7.45 -13.80 2.68
CA VAL A 12 -6.58 -13.51 3.82
C VAL A 12 -7.35 -12.73 4.90
N GLU A 13 -6.86 -12.84 6.12
CA GLU A 13 -7.36 -12.05 7.23
C GLU A 13 -6.69 -10.69 7.24
N PHE A 14 -7.49 -9.62 7.24
CA PHE A 14 -6.99 -8.25 7.27
C PHE A 14 -7.02 -7.69 8.68
N LYS A 15 -5.99 -6.93 9.03
CA LYS A 15 -5.89 -6.16 10.27
C LYS A 15 -5.87 -4.68 9.96
N PRO A 16 -6.23 -3.80 10.92
CA PRO A 16 -6.15 -2.37 10.69
C PRO A 16 -4.76 -1.96 10.22
N PHE A 17 -4.71 -1.07 9.23
CA PHE A 17 -3.45 -0.58 8.67
C PHE A 17 -2.82 0.42 9.63
N ASP A 18 -1.83 -0.02 10.38
CA ASP A 18 -1.17 0.75 11.43
C ASP A 18 0.33 0.97 11.18
N ARG A 19 0.72 0.96 9.92
CA ARG A 19 2.12 1.06 9.52
C ARG A 19 2.85 2.26 10.13
N TYR A 20 2.14 3.37 10.29
CA TYR A 20 2.69 4.62 10.81
C TYR A 20 2.33 4.86 12.28
N GLY A 21 1.88 3.84 12.98
CA GLY A 21 1.50 3.89 14.39
C GLY A 21 0.01 3.81 14.60
N SER A 22 -0.72 4.89 14.37
CA SER A 22 -2.18 4.89 14.49
C SER A 22 -2.83 4.28 13.26
N PRO A 23 -3.93 3.52 13.42
CA PRO A 23 -4.66 2.98 12.27
C PRO A 23 -5.17 4.08 11.36
N VAL A 24 -5.01 3.87 10.05
CA VAL A 24 -5.56 4.78 9.03
C VAL A 24 -7.02 4.37 8.76
N PRO A 25 -7.97 5.32 8.80
CA PRO A 25 -9.38 4.97 8.56
C PRO A 25 -9.60 4.32 7.20
N ASN A 26 -10.48 3.31 7.16
CA ASN A 26 -10.89 2.59 5.95
C ASN A 26 -9.76 1.83 5.26
N MET A 27 -8.66 1.58 5.94
CA MET A 27 -7.54 0.80 5.40
C MET A 27 -7.22 -0.38 6.31
N SER A 28 -6.90 -1.51 5.67
CA SER A 28 -6.46 -2.71 6.37
C SER A 28 -5.40 -3.41 5.54
N TRP A 29 -4.59 -4.26 6.18
CA TRP A 29 -3.52 -4.96 5.47
C TRP A 29 -3.33 -6.39 5.98
N HIS A 30 -2.66 -7.17 5.14
CA HIS A 30 -2.16 -8.48 5.48
C HIS A 30 -0.67 -8.51 5.14
N ILE A 31 0.18 -8.59 6.14
CA ILE A 31 1.63 -8.59 5.95
C ILE A 31 2.07 -9.94 5.41
N ILE A 32 2.79 -9.94 4.29
CA ILE A 32 3.39 -11.14 3.71
C ILE A 32 4.83 -11.26 4.17
N SER A 33 5.69 -10.33 3.74
CA SER A 33 7.11 -10.33 4.08
C SER A 33 7.61 -8.96 4.53
N TYR A 34 6.71 -8.00 4.67
CA TYR A 34 7.08 -6.64 5.04
C TYR A 34 7.72 -6.59 6.43
N ASP A 35 8.91 -5.99 6.51
CA ASP A 35 9.64 -5.75 7.74
C ASP A 35 9.60 -4.26 8.07
N GLN A 36 9.00 -3.91 9.20
CA GLN A 36 8.80 -2.51 9.60
C GLN A 36 10.11 -1.81 9.95
N ILE A 37 11.16 -2.55 10.29
CA ILE A 37 12.46 -1.97 10.64
C ILE A 37 13.19 -1.52 9.38
N SER A 38 13.30 -2.40 8.39
CA SER A 38 13.98 -2.10 7.13
C SER A 38 13.10 -1.39 6.12
N GLY A 39 11.77 -1.50 6.26
CA GLY A 39 10.82 -1.02 5.28
C GLY A 39 10.78 -1.83 4.00
N GLN A 40 11.32 -3.04 4.02
CA GLN A 40 11.37 -3.91 2.84
C GLN A 40 10.38 -5.07 2.95
N GLY A 41 9.87 -5.50 1.82
CA GLY A 41 8.97 -6.64 1.74
C GLY A 41 7.63 -6.29 1.13
N SER A 42 6.69 -7.22 1.24
CA SER A 42 5.39 -7.11 0.57
C SER A 42 4.22 -7.27 1.55
N TYR A 43 3.10 -6.70 1.16
CA TYR A 43 1.84 -6.86 1.88
C TYR A 43 0.66 -6.66 0.93
N VAL A 44 -0.48 -7.19 1.33
CA VAL A 44 -1.76 -6.93 0.66
C VAL A 44 -2.42 -5.76 1.38
N LEU A 45 -2.84 -4.76 0.63
CA LEU A 45 -3.53 -3.58 1.16
C LEU A 45 -4.95 -3.56 0.66
N LYS A 46 -5.89 -3.42 1.58
CA LYS A 46 -7.30 -3.24 1.26
C LYS A 46 -7.71 -1.82 1.63
N MET A 47 -8.28 -1.13 0.66
CA MET A 47 -8.85 0.19 0.86
C MET A 47 -10.35 0.12 0.67
N ASP A 48 -11.11 0.45 1.71
CA ASP A 48 -12.56 0.59 1.60
C ASP A 48 -12.89 1.88 0.85
N PRO A 49 -14.09 1.99 0.24
CA PRO A 49 -14.49 3.24 -0.42
C PRO A 49 -14.33 4.46 0.49
N GLY A 50 -13.65 5.47 -0.01
CA GLY A 50 -13.36 6.69 0.74
C GLY A 50 -12.00 6.70 1.43
N ALA A 51 -11.26 5.60 1.38
CA ALA A 51 -9.94 5.53 2.02
C ALA A 51 -8.94 6.48 1.34
N GLN A 52 -8.10 7.10 2.16
CA GLN A 52 -7.02 7.97 1.70
C GLN A 52 -5.73 7.60 2.41
N THR A 53 -4.67 7.41 1.64
CA THR A 53 -3.36 7.10 2.22
C THR A 53 -2.75 8.35 2.86
N VAL A 54 -1.88 8.12 3.85
CA VAL A 54 -1.09 9.19 4.44
C VAL A 54 -0.08 9.68 3.40
N PRO A 55 -0.01 11.00 3.13
CA PRO A 55 1.02 11.53 2.24
C PRO A 55 2.42 11.15 2.75
N HIS A 56 3.27 10.69 1.86
CA HIS A 56 4.59 10.17 2.26
C HIS A 56 5.63 10.31 1.16
N THR A 57 6.89 10.29 1.58
CA THR A 57 8.06 10.25 0.70
C THR A 57 8.62 8.83 0.70
N HIS A 58 8.93 8.30 -0.48
CA HIS A 58 9.54 6.99 -0.62
C HIS A 58 11.06 7.08 -0.45
N MET A 59 11.61 6.31 0.49
CA MET A 59 13.07 6.22 0.68
C MET A 59 13.70 5.19 -0.25
N GLY A 60 12.91 4.25 -0.74
CA GLY A 60 13.28 3.26 -1.74
C GLY A 60 12.19 3.17 -2.79
N PHE A 61 12.33 2.23 -3.72
CA PHE A 61 11.24 1.95 -4.65
C PHE A 61 10.00 1.46 -3.90
N GLU A 62 8.84 2.01 -4.25
CA GLU A 62 7.55 1.45 -3.87
C GLU A 62 6.83 1.05 -5.15
N GLU A 63 6.48 -0.21 -5.25
CA GLU A 63 5.75 -0.73 -6.40
C GLU A 63 4.48 -1.41 -5.93
N PHE A 64 3.43 -1.31 -6.72
CA PHE A 64 2.19 -1.99 -6.37
C PHE A 64 1.39 -2.37 -7.60
N PHE A 65 0.60 -3.42 -7.44
CA PHE A 65 -0.27 -3.96 -8.47
C PHE A 65 -1.72 -3.83 -8.00
N ILE A 66 -2.56 -3.26 -8.86
CA ILE A 66 -3.99 -3.11 -8.57
C ILE A 66 -4.70 -4.40 -8.93
N VAL A 67 -5.12 -5.16 -7.93
CA VAL A 67 -5.83 -6.43 -8.12
C VAL A 67 -7.31 -6.18 -8.39
N GLU A 68 -7.92 -5.28 -7.61
CA GLU A 68 -9.34 -4.89 -7.74
C GLU A 68 -9.48 -3.41 -7.45
N GLY A 69 -10.48 -2.78 -8.05
CA GLY A 69 -10.81 -1.38 -7.79
C GLY A 69 -9.88 -0.41 -8.52
N GLU A 70 -9.72 0.77 -7.95
CA GLU A 70 -8.84 1.79 -8.51
C GLU A 70 -8.37 2.79 -7.46
N LEU A 71 -7.27 3.46 -7.76
CA LEU A 71 -6.72 4.55 -6.95
C LEU A 71 -6.68 5.83 -7.79
N ILE A 72 -6.90 6.96 -7.12
CA ILE A 72 -6.69 8.28 -7.69
C ILE A 72 -5.51 8.89 -6.95
N ASP A 73 -4.42 9.12 -7.67
CA ASP A 73 -3.21 9.68 -7.08
C ASP A 73 -3.34 11.18 -6.87
N SER A 74 -2.45 11.75 -6.03
CA SER A 74 -2.52 13.16 -5.66
C SER A 74 -2.38 14.12 -6.85
N ASP A 75 -1.80 13.66 -7.96
CA ASP A 75 -1.71 14.44 -9.20
C ASP A 75 -2.92 14.25 -10.13
N GLY A 76 -3.91 13.47 -9.71
CA GLY A 76 -5.13 13.20 -10.50
C GLY A 76 -5.04 11.96 -11.39
N MET A 77 -3.87 11.31 -11.47
CA MET A 77 -3.73 10.10 -12.27
C MET A 77 -4.54 8.97 -11.65
N VAL A 78 -5.29 8.23 -12.47
CA VAL A 78 -6.07 7.08 -12.02
C VAL A 78 -5.30 5.80 -12.32
N PHE A 79 -5.10 4.99 -11.29
CA PHE A 79 -4.49 3.65 -11.42
C PHE A 79 -5.62 2.61 -11.37
N LYS A 80 -5.70 1.79 -12.39
CA LYS A 80 -6.82 0.88 -12.63
C LYS A 80 -6.44 -0.56 -12.40
N LYS A 81 -7.46 -1.40 -12.18
CA LYS A 81 -7.32 -2.85 -12.11
C LYS A 81 -6.41 -3.37 -13.22
N GLY A 82 -5.44 -4.20 -12.84
CA GLY A 82 -4.47 -4.81 -13.75
C GLY A 82 -3.23 -3.98 -14.01
N GLU A 83 -3.16 -2.76 -13.49
CA GLU A 83 -2.00 -1.89 -13.69
C GLU A 83 -0.97 -2.09 -12.57
N PHE A 84 0.29 -2.02 -12.95
CA PHE A 84 1.44 -2.06 -12.05
C PHE A 84 2.05 -0.67 -12.01
N VAL A 85 2.23 -0.11 -10.82
CA VAL A 85 2.75 1.24 -10.62
C VAL A 85 4.08 1.16 -9.90
N SER A 86 5.08 1.91 -10.37
CA SER A 86 6.40 1.96 -9.76
C SER A 86 6.77 3.40 -9.42
N PHE A 87 7.02 3.66 -8.14
CA PHE A 87 7.50 4.96 -7.66
C PHE A 87 8.98 4.85 -7.32
N GLU A 88 9.78 5.79 -7.84
CA GLU A 88 11.21 5.85 -7.58
C GLU A 88 11.53 6.42 -6.19
N PRO A 89 12.72 6.13 -5.64
CA PRO A 89 13.18 6.76 -4.40
C PRO A 89 13.14 8.29 -4.50
N GLY A 90 12.71 8.94 -3.44
CA GLY A 90 12.58 10.39 -3.37
C GLY A 90 11.25 10.93 -3.85
N SER A 91 10.43 10.11 -4.50
CA SER A 91 9.09 10.54 -4.93
C SER A 91 8.15 10.69 -3.73
N GLN A 92 7.17 11.57 -3.89
CA GLN A 92 6.16 11.84 -2.87
C GLN A 92 4.77 11.66 -3.48
N HIS A 93 3.86 11.08 -2.72
CA HIS A 93 2.47 11.01 -3.14
C HIS A 93 1.51 10.72 -2.00
N SER A 94 0.24 10.81 -2.32
CA SER A 94 -0.87 10.21 -1.57
C SER A 94 -1.88 9.72 -2.59
N SER A 95 -2.72 8.79 -2.17
CA SER A 95 -3.76 8.21 -3.03
C SER A 95 -5.08 8.15 -2.31
N PHE A 96 -6.15 8.20 -3.09
CA PHE A 96 -7.52 8.12 -2.61
C PHE A 96 -8.24 7.06 -3.42
N SER A 97 -9.11 6.27 -2.78
CA SER A 97 -9.93 5.30 -3.48
C SER A 97 -11.41 5.63 -3.27
N GLU A 98 -12.07 6.03 -4.34
CA GLU A 98 -13.50 6.33 -4.28
C GLU A 98 -14.34 5.04 -4.19
N ILE A 99 -13.96 4.04 -4.96
CA ILE A 99 -14.74 2.79 -5.09
C ILE A 99 -14.16 1.63 -4.26
N GLY A 100 -13.03 1.84 -3.61
CA GLY A 100 -12.28 0.79 -2.93
C GLY A 100 -11.22 0.18 -3.83
N ALA A 101 -10.25 -0.49 -3.21
CA ALA A 101 -9.16 -1.13 -3.93
C ALA A 101 -8.57 -2.29 -3.13
N LEU A 102 -8.08 -3.28 -3.86
CA LEU A 102 -7.26 -4.37 -3.33
C LEU A 102 -5.94 -4.34 -4.07
N ILE A 103 -4.84 -4.16 -3.35
CA ILE A 103 -3.53 -3.90 -3.93
C ILE A 103 -2.49 -4.81 -3.30
N ILE A 104 -1.50 -5.24 -4.09
CA ILE A 104 -0.30 -5.89 -3.56
C ILE A 104 0.82 -4.88 -3.62
N VAL A 105 1.46 -4.60 -2.50
CA VAL A 105 2.49 -3.59 -2.37
C VAL A 105 3.83 -4.25 -2.13
N PHE A 106 4.85 -3.78 -2.86
CA PHE A 106 6.24 -4.23 -2.78
C PHE A 106 7.10 -3.04 -2.37
N GLN A 107 7.66 -3.08 -1.16
CA GLN A 107 8.48 -2.01 -0.61
C GLN A 107 9.95 -2.38 -0.66
N ARG A 108 10.79 -1.47 -1.10
CA ARG A 108 12.25 -1.62 -1.04
C ARG A 108 12.91 -0.53 -0.20
N GLY A 109 12.20 -0.04 0.81
CA GLY A 109 12.67 0.98 1.72
C GLY A 109 11.53 1.56 2.54
N LEU A 110 11.86 2.38 3.51
CA LEU A 110 10.87 3.04 4.36
C LEU A 110 10.12 4.14 3.60
N ASN A 111 8.89 4.39 4.03
CA ASN A 111 8.18 5.62 3.69
C ASN A 111 8.28 6.59 4.86
N HIS A 112 8.47 7.86 4.55
CA HIS A 112 8.43 8.92 5.56
C HIS A 112 7.13 9.69 5.39
N PRO A 113 6.21 9.62 6.40
CA PRO A 113 5.01 10.44 6.36
C PRO A 113 5.37 11.92 6.30
N LEU A 114 4.65 12.67 5.48
CA LEU A 114 4.84 14.10 5.39
C LEU A 114 4.12 14.76 6.57
N GLU A 115 4.79 15.72 7.21
CA GLU A 115 4.18 16.49 8.30
C GLU A 115 3.16 17.46 7.74
N GLU A 116 2.05 17.58 8.45
CA GLU A 116 1.05 18.61 8.17
C GLU A 116 1.35 19.83 9.03
N HIS A 117 1.31 20.98 8.39
CA HIS A 117 1.52 22.27 9.06
C HIS A 117 0.28 23.13 8.96
#